data_92c14a1db0be6be0b9ce7a89a7d8b093
#
_entry.id   92c14a1db0be6be0b9ce7a89a7d8b093
#
_cell.length_a   1.000
_cell.length_b   1.000
_cell.length_c   1.000
_cell.angle_alpha   90.00
_cell.angle_beta   90.00
_cell.angle_gamma   90.00
#
_symmetry.space_group_name_H-M   'P 1'
#
loop_
_entity.id
_entity.type
_entity.pdbx_description
1 polymer ?
#
loop_
_entity_poly.entity_id
_entity_poly.type
_entity_poly.pdbx_seq_one_letter_code
_entity_poly.pdbx_strand_id
1 'polypeptide(L)'
;VAVLTGCPPTYPKCNDDETCKEKGEVCVQGQCQECATDDNCREGFTCQANKCAPKPPECTTDAACGSGRICEAGKCAEAQCKDDSACNGGKCQAGRCQAPKDTCTAATDCGEGQDCQGGRCVTASADSRCDYSPVRFGFNESTLDSSAQSRLGDLAACIKAATGKITLGGHADERGTEEYNLQLSNRRAAAVKRYLTDLGVPSNRLSTVGYGETRPVANAATEEGWAENRRVEFQR
;
A
#
# COMPACT_ATOMS: atom_id res chain seq x y z
N VAL A 1 -40.45 -66.78 26.38
CA VAL A 1 -39.17 -66.37 25.72
C VAL A 1 -38.80 -65.03 26.30
N ALA A 2 -37.80 -65.01 27.23
CA ALA A 2 -37.28 -63.76 27.81
C ALA A 2 -36.28 -63.16 26.83
N VAL A 3 -36.62 -62.02 26.30
CA VAL A 3 -35.66 -61.19 25.51
C VAL A 3 -34.76 -60.52 26.51
N LEU A 4 -33.49 -61.00 26.59
CA LEU A 4 -32.44 -60.32 27.29
C LEU A 4 -32.10 -59.02 26.53
N THR A 5 -32.70 -57.91 26.95
CA THR A 5 -32.23 -56.58 26.52
C THR A 5 -30.92 -56.30 27.21
N GLY A 6 -29.82 -56.56 26.49
CA GLY A 6 -28.48 -56.13 26.98
C GLY A 6 -28.49 -54.60 27.14
N CYS A 7 -27.85 -54.10 28.20
CA CYS A 7 -27.62 -52.66 28.37
C CYS A 7 -26.97 -52.10 27.11
N PRO A 8 -27.40 -50.93 26.65
CA PRO A 8 -26.72 -50.26 25.51
C PRO A 8 -25.23 -50.06 25.87
N PRO A 9 -24.36 -50.20 24.88
CA PRO A 9 -22.92 -49.98 25.11
C PRO A 9 -22.64 -48.56 25.60
N THR A 10 -21.73 -48.43 26.56
CA THR A 10 -21.31 -47.13 27.08
C THR A 10 -20.17 -46.57 26.21
N TYR A 11 -20.24 -45.29 25.86
CA TYR A 11 -19.19 -44.57 25.11
C TYR A 11 -17.77 -44.94 25.64
N PRO A 12 -16.81 -45.17 24.77
CA PRO A 12 -16.80 -45.04 23.29
C PRO A 12 -17.28 -46.28 22.54
N LYS A 13 -17.83 -47.30 23.18
CA LYS A 13 -18.36 -48.47 22.48
C LYS A 13 -19.74 -48.18 21.88
N CYS A 14 -19.98 -48.72 20.70
CA CYS A 14 -21.24 -48.53 19.96
C CYS A 14 -21.69 -49.80 19.25
N ASN A 15 -22.99 -49.91 18.99
CA ASN A 15 -23.55 -50.91 18.11
C ASN A 15 -24.07 -50.27 16.79
N ASP A 16 -24.35 -48.97 16.83
CA ASP A 16 -24.85 -48.15 15.73
C ASP A 16 -24.43 -46.70 15.89
N ASP A 17 -24.68 -45.87 14.86
CA ASP A 17 -24.34 -44.47 14.86
C ASP A 17 -25.12 -43.61 15.84
N GLU A 18 -26.32 -44.05 16.25
CA GLU A 18 -27.16 -43.30 17.21
C GLU A 18 -26.44 -43.16 18.57
N THR A 19 -25.66 -44.19 18.96
CA THR A 19 -24.85 -44.19 20.18
C THR A 19 -23.75 -43.10 20.18
N CYS A 20 -23.23 -42.73 18.98
CA CYS A 20 -22.14 -41.77 18.79
C CYS A 20 -22.60 -40.35 18.46
N LYS A 21 -23.88 -40.18 18.07
CA LYS A 21 -24.48 -38.96 17.50
C LYS A 21 -24.35 -37.74 18.39
N GLU A 22 -24.46 -37.88 19.73
CA GLU A 22 -24.32 -36.77 20.67
C GLU A 22 -22.92 -36.15 20.66
N LYS A 23 -21.93 -36.90 20.20
CA LYS A 23 -20.53 -36.43 20.05
C LYS A 23 -20.20 -36.00 18.62
N GLY A 24 -21.16 -36.14 17.67
CA GLY A 24 -20.92 -35.88 16.25
C GLY A 24 -20.00 -36.92 15.60
N GLU A 25 -19.95 -38.13 16.17
CA GLU A 25 -19.13 -39.26 15.74
C GLU A 25 -19.99 -40.35 15.07
N VAL A 26 -19.34 -41.29 14.42
CA VAL A 26 -19.96 -42.47 13.77
C VAL A 26 -19.42 -43.77 14.36
N CYS A 27 -20.23 -44.85 14.32
CA CYS A 27 -19.83 -46.14 14.86
C CYS A 27 -18.96 -46.91 13.85
N VAL A 28 -17.67 -47.04 14.12
CA VAL A 28 -16.72 -47.78 13.30
C VAL A 28 -16.18 -48.95 14.08
N GLN A 29 -16.48 -50.19 13.63
CA GLN A 29 -16.03 -51.45 14.26
C GLN A 29 -16.30 -51.53 15.77
N GLY A 30 -17.46 -51.03 16.19
CA GLY A 30 -17.89 -51.07 17.58
C GLY A 30 -17.32 -49.96 18.47
N GLN A 31 -16.71 -48.95 17.89
CA GLN A 31 -16.21 -47.75 18.62
C GLN A 31 -16.63 -46.46 17.88
N CYS A 32 -16.98 -45.43 18.65
CA CYS A 32 -17.28 -44.13 18.15
C CYS A 32 -15.99 -43.46 17.66
N GLN A 33 -16.01 -42.98 16.42
CA GLN A 33 -14.87 -42.35 15.72
C GLN A 33 -15.37 -41.09 14.98
N GLU A 34 -14.46 -40.16 14.67
CA GLU A 34 -14.82 -38.91 13.96
C GLU A 34 -15.42 -39.15 12.58
N CYS A 35 -14.96 -40.21 11.89
CA CYS A 35 -15.45 -40.53 10.56
C CYS A 35 -15.24 -42.02 10.20
N ALA A 36 -16.13 -42.54 9.32
CA ALA A 36 -15.95 -43.81 8.61
C ALA A 36 -15.60 -43.56 7.16
N THR A 37 -16.17 -42.49 6.56
CA THR A 37 -15.98 -42.08 5.15
C THR A 37 -15.80 -40.55 5.09
N ASP A 38 -15.38 -40.05 3.94
CA ASP A 38 -15.19 -38.62 3.69
C ASP A 38 -16.48 -37.80 3.91
N ASP A 39 -17.65 -38.41 3.69
CA ASP A 39 -18.95 -37.75 3.88
C ASP A 39 -19.25 -37.39 5.33
N ASN A 40 -18.56 -38.03 6.28
CA ASN A 40 -18.67 -37.71 7.71
C ASN A 40 -17.85 -36.47 8.09
N CYS A 41 -16.97 -36.01 7.20
CA CYS A 41 -16.11 -34.86 7.44
C CYS A 41 -16.70 -33.59 6.84
N ARG A 42 -16.42 -32.45 7.46
CA ARG A 42 -16.80 -31.16 6.87
C ARG A 42 -16.08 -30.92 5.55
N GLU A 43 -16.64 -30.05 4.73
CA GLU A 43 -16.06 -29.66 3.44
C GLU A 43 -14.58 -29.24 3.57
N GLY A 44 -13.73 -29.75 2.69
CA GLY A 44 -12.28 -29.53 2.72
C GLY A 44 -11.50 -30.53 3.59
N PHE A 45 -12.19 -31.54 4.20
CA PHE A 45 -11.54 -32.59 4.98
C PHE A 45 -11.83 -33.97 4.37
N THR A 46 -10.96 -34.94 4.66
CA THR A 46 -11.08 -36.35 4.26
C THR A 46 -10.86 -37.24 5.48
N CYS A 47 -11.50 -38.39 5.50
CA CYS A 47 -11.36 -39.35 6.59
C CYS A 47 -10.05 -40.15 6.46
N GLN A 48 -9.10 -39.93 7.35
CA GLN A 48 -7.85 -40.65 7.41
C GLN A 48 -7.71 -41.33 8.79
N ALA A 49 -7.62 -42.64 8.76
CA ALA A 49 -7.53 -43.44 10.00
C ALA A 49 -8.62 -43.08 11.05
N ASN A 50 -9.86 -42.92 10.55
CA ASN A 50 -11.06 -42.58 11.31
C ASN A 50 -11.01 -41.19 11.97
N LYS A 51 -10.20 -40.26 11.46
CA LYS A 51 -10.10 -38.87 11.87
C LYS A 51 -10.26 -37.97 10.62
N CYS A 52 -10.97 -36.87 10.78
CA CYS A 52 -11.13 -35.88 9.73
C CYS A 52 -9.85 -35.01 9.62
N ALA A 53 -9.03 -35.28 8.61
CA ALA A 53 -7.82 -34.52 8.31
C ALA A 53 -8.06 -33.57 7.11
N PRO A 54 -7.36 -32.43 7.04
CA PRO A 54 -7.43 -31.56 5.89
C PRO A 54 -7.14 -32.33 4.59
N LYS A 55 -7.96 -32.14 3.56
CA LYS A 55 -7.76 -32.76 2.25
C LYS A 55 -6.41 -32.29 1.68
N PRO A 56 -5.53 -33.23 1.29
CA PRO A 56 -4.27 -32.83 0.70
C PRO A 56 -4.50 -32.00 -0.56
N PRO A 57 -3.63 -31.02 -0.88
CA PRO A 57 -3.74 -30.25 -2.10
C PRO A 57 -3.62 -31.18 -3.32
N GLU A 58 -4.36 -30.86 -4.38
CA GLU A 58 -4.30 -31.61 -5.64
C GLU A 58 -2.93 -31.52 -6.29
N CYS A 59 -2.22 -30.43 -6.00
CA CYS A 59 -0.87 -30.17 -6.50
C CYS A 59 -0.07 -29.34 -5.51
N THR A 60 1.26 -29.51 -5.56
CA THR A 60 2.24 -28.66 -4.89
C THR A 60 3.17 -27.97 -5.89
N THR A 61 3.17 -28.47 -7.14
CA THR A 61 3.96 -27.95 -8.27
C THR A 61 3.15 -28.03 -9.56
N ASP A 62 3.48 -27.18 -10.52
CA ASP A 62 2.82 -27.18 -11.86
C ASP A 62 2.96 -28.53 -12.57
N ALA A 63 4.07 -29.23 -12.38
CA ALA A 63 4.31 -30.53 -12.97
C ALA A 63 3.27 -31.59 -12.54
N ALA A 64 2.69 -31.47 -11.38
CA ALA A 64 1.65 -32.38 -10.89
C ALA A 64 0.31 -32.21 -11.63
N CYS A 65 0.11 -31.09 -12.33
CA CYS A 65 -1.15 -30.77 -13.01
C CYS A 65 -1.21 -31.21 -14.48
N GLY A 66 -0.12 -31.75 -15.02
CA GLY A 66 -0.04 -32.14 -16.44
C GLY A 66 0.11 -30.96 -17.39
N SER A 67 0.11 -31.25 -18.71
CA SER A 67 0.37 -30.26 -19.76
C SER A 67 -0.75 -29.19 -19.83
N GLY A 68 -0.37 -27.94 -19.90
CA GLY A 68 -1.31 -26.81 -20.07
C GLY A 68 -2.07 -26.39 -18.82
N ARG A 69 -1.72 -26.92 -17.65
CA ARG A 69 -2.31 -26.55 -16.35
C ARG A 69 -1.22 -26.13 -15.36
N ILE A 70 -1.58 -25.27 -14.45
CA ILE A 70 -0.71 -24.73 -13.40
C ILE A 70 -1.31 -25.03 -12.01
N CYS A 71 -0.45 -25.14 -11.01
CA CYS A 71 -0.89 -25.31 -9.63
C CYS A 71 -1.15 -23.95 -8.98
N GLU A 72 -2.39 -23.66 -8.68
CA GLU A 72 -2.81 -22.41 -8.03
C GLU A 72 -3.50 -22.74 -6.70
N ALA A 73 -2.94 -22.26 -5.60
CA ALA A 73 -3.47 -22.50 -4.25
C ALA A 73 -3.80 -23.98 -3.95
N GLY A 74 -2.97 -24.91 -4.43
CA GLY A 74 -3.14 -26.34 -4.21
C GLY A 74 -4.17 -27.03 -5.13
N LYS A 75 -4.69 -26.35 -6.14
CA LYS A 75 -5.61 -26.87 -7.16
C LYS A 75 -5.01 -26.70 -8.56
N CYS A 76 -5.32 -27.63 -9.45
CA CYS A 76 -4.88 -27.55 -10.82
C CYS A 76 -5.84 -26.68 -11.64
N ALA A 77 -5.37 -25.49 -12.06
CA ALA A 77 -6.06 -24.53 -12.93
C ALA A 77 -5.53 -24.57 -14.36
N GLU A 78 -6.27 -24.05 -15.33
CA GLU A 78 -5.78 -23.88 -16.69
C GLU A 78 -4.68 -22.79 -16.73
N ALA A 79 -3.67 -23.01 -17.58
CA ALA A 79 -2.59 -22.05 -17.76
C ALA A 79 -3.15 -20.72 -18.32
N GLN A 80 -2.72 -19.59 -17.76
CA GLN A 80 -3.14 -18.24 -18.16
C GLN A 80 -2.66 -17.88 -19.58
N CYS A 81 -1.61 -18.52 -20.05
CA CYS A 81 -1.01 -18.28 -21.35
C CYS A 81 -0.30 -19.52 -21.88
N LYS A 82 -0.21 -19.61 -23.21
CA LYS A 82 0.67 -20.58 -23.92
C LYS A 82 1.88 -19.88 -24.52
N ASP A 83 1.74 -18.60 -24.84
CA ASP A 83 2.77 -17.74 -25.42
C ASP A 83 2.55 -16.28 -24.94
N ASP A 84 3.48 -15.40 -25.30
CA ASP A 84 3.49 -14.00 -24.88
C ASP A 84 2.29 -13.21 -25.40
N SER A 85 1.63 -13.62 -26.47
CA SER A 85 0.49 -12.88 -27.08
C SER A 85 -0.72 -12.82 -26.18
N ALA A 86 -0.90 -13.81 -25.29
CA ALA A 86 -1.99 -13.87 -24.33
C ALA A 86 -1.76 -12.95 -23.11
N CYS A 87 -0.57 -12.33 -22.95
CA CYS A 87 -0.16 -11.65 -21.75
C CYS A 87 -0.16 -10.11 -21.84
N ASN A 88 -0.94 -9.51 -22.74
CA ASN A 88 -1.09 -8.05 -22.88
C ASN A 88 0.25 -7.26 -22.81
N GLY A 89 1.26 -7.71 -23.55
CA GLY A 89 2.59 -7.11 -23.59
C GLY A 89 3.56 -7.63 -22.52
N GLY A 90 3.12 -8.52 -21.66
CA GLY A 90 3.95 -9.29 -20.73
C GLY A 90 4.58 -10.52 -21.38
N LYS A 91 5.24 -11.34 -20.58
CA LYS A 91 5.82 -12.63 -21.02
C LYS A 91 5.11 -13.81 -20.38
N CYS A 92 4.88 -14.86 -21.16
CA CYS A 92 4.38 -16.11 -20.66
C CYS A 92 5.54 -16.97 -20.11
N GLN A 93 5.56 -17.20 -18.81
CA GLN A 93 6.52 -18.10 -18.18
C GLN A 93 5.80 -19.20 -17.42
N ALA A 94 6.06 -20.43 -17.80
CA ALA A 94 5.45 -21.61 -17.17
C ALA A 94 3.92 -21.53 -17.05
N GLY A 95 3.24 -21.02 -18.08
CA GLY A 95 1.79 -20.90 -18.10
C GLY A 95 1.22 -19.72 -17.30
N ARG A 96 2.06 -18.85 -16.77
CA ARG A 96 1.66 -17.61 -16.05
C ARG A 96 2.09 -16.37 -16.82
N CYS A 97 1.20 -15.40 -16.92
CA CYS A 97 1.55 -14.09 -17.46
C CYS A 97 2.37 -13.30 -16.44
N GLN A 98 3.60 -12.99 -16.79
CA GLN A 98 4.40 -11.99 -16.08
C GLN A 98 4.15 -10.64 -16.74
N ALA A 99 3.73 -9.65 -15.93
CA ALA A 99 3.62 -8.27 -16.40
C ALA A 99 4.96 -7.81 -16.99
N PRO A 100 4.94 -6.96 -18.03
CA PRO A 100 6.17 -6.35 -18.53
C PRO A 100 6.91 -5.70 -17.35
N LYS A 101 8.23 -5.89 -17.28
CA LYS A 101 9.06 -5.34 -16.18
C LYS A 101 8.98 -3.82 -16.04
N ASP A 102 8.41 -3.16 -17.05
CA ASP A 102 8.29 -1.69 -17.10
C ASP A 102 6.87 -1.18 -16.89
N THR A 103 5.88 -2.03 -16.54
CA THR A 103 4.52 -1.59 -16.22
C THR A 103 4.31 -1.53 -14.71
N CYS A 104 3.60 -0.49 -14.29
CA CYS A 104 3.34 -0.20 -12.88
C CYS A 104 1.95 0.41 -12.68
N THR A 105 1.41 0.25 -11.49
CA THR A 105 0.24 0.97 -10.98
C THR A 105 0.63 1.94 -9.87
N ALA A 106 1.75 1.65 -9.19
CA ALA A 106 2.32 2.49 -8.14
C ALA A 106 3.86 2.49 -8.24
N ALA A 107 4.53 3.45 -7.61
CA ALA A 107 5.99 3.51 -7.57
C ALA A 107 6.64 2.27 -6.93
N THR A 108 5.92 1.60 -6.02
CA THR A 108 6.36 0.35 -5.39
C THR A 108 6.50 -0.83 -6.34
N ASP A 109 5.85 -0.77 -7.50
CA ASP A 109 5.92 -1.83 -8.53
C ASP A 109 7.21 -1.73 -9.36
N CYS A 110 7.92 -0.60 -9.24
CA CYS A 110 9.13 -0.30 -10.00
C CYS A 110 10.40 -0.62 -9.20
N GLY A 111 11.52 -0.75 -9.91
CA GLY A 111 12.82 -0.96 -9.30
C GLY A 111 13.30 0.26 -8.52
N GLU A 112 14.34 0.06 -7.70
CA GLU A 112 14.95 1.15 -6.92
C GLU A 112 15.39 2.31 -7.83
N GLY A 113 14.99 3.53 -7.48
CA GLY A 113 15.26 4.72 -8.28
C GLY A 113 14.34 4.94 -9.48
N GLN A 114 13.22 4.21 -9.58
CA GLN A 114 12.21 4.38 -10.61
C GLN A 114 10.87 4.83 -10.03
N ASP A 115 10.11 5.56 -10.83
CA ASP A 115 8.75 6.03 -10.55
C ASP A 115 7.76 5.47 -11.56
N CYS A 116 6.48 5.34 -11.16
CA CYS A 116 5.42 4.93 -12.06
C CYS A 116 4.80 6.15 -12.76
N GLN A 117 5.06 6.33 -14.05
CA GLN A 117 4.46 7.41 -14.84
C GLN A 117 3.74 6.84 -16.06
N GLY A 118 2.43 7.13 -16.16
CA GLY A 118 1.60 6.68 -17.27
C GLY A 118 1.56 5.14 -17.42
N GLY A 119 1.63 4.41 -16.29
CA GLY A 119 1.63 2.95 -16.29
C GLY A 119 2.97 2.31 -16.65
N ARG A 120 4.06 3.09 -16.70
CA ARG A 120 5.42 2.61 -16.98
C ARG A 120 6.40 3.03 -15.91
N CYS A 121 7.32 2.15 -15.58
CA CYS A 121 8.46 2.46 -14.73
C CYS A 121 9.46 3.32 -15.51
N VAL A 122 9.62 4.57 -15.07
CA VAL A 122 10.60 5.52 -15.61
C VAL A 122 11.65 5.80 -14.53
N THR A 123 12.87 6.11 -14.93
CA THR A 123 13.88 6.57 -13.97
C THR A 123 13.32 7.77 -13.21
N ALA A 124 13.20 7.65 -11.88
CA ALA A 124 12.74 8.75 -11.04
C ALA A 124 13.67 9.94 -11.26
N SER A 125 13.11 11.08 -11.68
CA SER A 125 13.88 12.30 -11.74
C SER A 125 14.34 12.66 -10.32
N ALA A 126 15.53 13.25 -10.19
CA ALA A 126 15.98 13.77 -8.89
C ALA A 126 14.92 14.68 -8.26
N ASP A 127 14.15 15.35 -9.10
CA ASP A 127 13.09 16.30 -8.74
C ASP A 127 11.84 15.63 -8.13
N SER A 128 11.45 14.43 -8.57
CA SER A 128 10.28 13.71 -8.03
C SER A 128 10.49 13.22 -6.59
N ARG A 129 11.72 13.18 -6.13
CA ARG A 129 12.11 12.74 -4.77
C ARG A 129 12.27 13.90 -3.78
N CYS A 130 12.14 15.15 -4.25
CA CYS A 130 12.28 16.32 -3.41
C CYS A 130 10.99 16.58 -2.61
N ASP A 131 11.12 16.81 -1.31
CA ASP A 131 9.99 17.24 -0.47
C ASP A 131 9.75 18.76 -0.64
N TYR A 132 8.82 19.10 -1.52
CA TYR A 132 8.38 20.48 -1.75
C TYR A 132 7.21 20.90 -0.85
N SER A 133 6.99 20.23 0.28
CA SER A 133 5.97 20.64 1.25
C SER A 133 6.17 22.09 1.69
N PRO A 134 5.08 22.86 1.89
CA PRO A 134 5.18 24.28 2.24
C PRO A 134 5.97 24.53 3.53
N VAL A 135 6.74 25.62 3.55
CA VAL A 135 7.38 26.14 4.76
C VAL A 135 6.39 27.02 5.51
N ARG A 136 6.12 26.73 6.77
CA ARG A 136 5.17 27.46 7.61
C ARG A 136 5.88 28.52 8.45
N PHE A 137 5.12 29.54 8.85
CA PHE A 137 5.63 30.68 9.64
C PHE A 137 4.70 31.00 10.81
N GLY A 138 5.29 31.53 11.87
CA GLY A 138 4.53 32.08 12.99
C GLY A 138 3.72 33.33 12.58
N PHE A 139 2.81 33.72 13.50
CA PHE A 139 2.05 34.95 13.31
C PHE A 139 2.99 36.16 13.23
N ASN A 140 2.80 36.97 12.20
CA ASN A 140 3.64 38.15 11.93
C ASN A 140 5.17 37.88 11.78
N GLU A 141 5.56 36.62 11.56
CA GLU A 141 6.94 36.22 11.39
C GLU A 141 7.31 35.97 9.93
N SER A 142 8.57 36.23 9.61
CA SER A 142 9.22 35.90 8.33
C SER A 142 10.60 35.24 8.54
N THR A 143 10.93 34.85 9.77
CA THR A 143 12.15 34.11 10.12
C THR A 143 11.90 32.62 10.04
N LEU A 144 12.91 31.87 9.60
CA LEU A 144 12.86 30.42 9.53
C LEU A 144 13.24 29.82 10.89
N ASP A 145 12.39 28.98 11.44
CA ASP A 145 12.70 28.20 12.63
C ASP A 145 13.68 27.04 12.31
N SER A 146 14.16 26.36 13.33
CA SER A 146 15.13 25.27 13.18
C SER A 146 14.58 24.08 12.38
N SER A 147 13.29 23.81 12.48
CA SER A 147 12.62 22.75 11.73
C SER A 147 12.56 23.07 10.23
N ALA A 148 12.15 24.30 9.89
CA ALA A 148 12.17 24.80 8.53
C ALA A 148 13.59 24.81 7.94
N GLN A 149 14.60 25.22 8.73
CA GLN A 149 15.98 25.23 8.29
C GLN A 149 16.49 23.81 7.98
N SER A 150 16.21 22.82 8.83
CA SER A 150 16.62 21.43 8.60
C SER A 150 16.01 20.89 7.30
N ARG A 151 14.68 21.04 7.13
CA ARG A 151 13.98 20.61 5.91
C ARG A 151 14.48 21.30 4.65
N LEU A 152 14.75 22.60 4.73
CA LEU A 152 15.32 23.34 3.60
C LEU A 152 16.77 22.91 3.30
N GLY A 153 17.51 22.41 4.28
CA GLY A 153 18.81 21.79 4.10
C GLY A 153 18.74 20.57 3.18
N ASP A 154 17.83 19.63 3.49
CA ASP A 154 17.60 18.43 2.70
C ASP A 154 17.08 18.79 1.30
N LEU A 155 16.11 19.71 1.24
CA LEU A 155 15.55 20.19 -0.02
C LEU A 155 16.59 20.89 -0.91
N ALA A 156 17.52 21.66 -0.34
CA ALA A 156 18.59 22.32 -1.10
C ALA A 156 19.50 21.31 -1.81
N ALA A 157 19.84 20.19 -1.14
CA ALA A 157 20.62 19.12 -1.76
C ALA A 157 19.85 18.50 -2.94
N CYS A 158 18.57 18.27 -2.74
CA CYS A 158 17.67 17.72 -3.75
C CYS A 158 17.51 18.67 -4.95
N ILE A 159 17.23 19.96 -4.71
CA ILE A 159 17.10 20.98 -5.77
C ILE A 159 18.39 21.09 -6.59
N LYS A 160 19.56 21.00 -5.98
CA LYS A 160 20.85 21.06 -6.72
C LYS A 160 21.01 19.89 -7.69
N ALA A 161 20.50 18.71 -7.34
CA ALA A 161 20.54 17.52 -8.20
C ALA A 161 19.44 17.54 -9.29
N ALA A 162 18.34 18.27 -9.06
CA ALA A 162 17.23 18.41 -9.98
C ALA A 162 17.47 19.52 -11.04
N THR A 163 16.60 19.58 -12.05
CA THR A 163 16.62 20.62 -13.08
C THR A 163 15.39 21.53 -12.96
N GLY A 164 15.40 22.69 -13.64
CA GLY A 164 14.27 23.60 -13.69
C GLY A 164 14.37 24.81 -12.77
N LYS A 165 13.40 25.70 -12.88
CA LYS A 165 13.22 26.91 -12.05
C LYS A 165 12.11 26.66 -11.04
N ILE A 166 12.23 27.29 -9.87
CA ILE A 166 11.26 27.20 -8.79
C ILE A 166 10.81 28.61 -8.43
N THR A 167 9.50 28.81 -8.34
CA THR A 167 8.92 30.03 -7.83
C THR A 167 8.49 29.83 -6.39
N LEU A 168 8.98 30.65 -5.48
CA LEU A 168 8.63 30.66 -4.06
C LEU A 168 7.46 31.60 -3.86
N GLY A 169 6.25 31.04 -3.67
CA GLY A 169 5.03 31.78 -3.45
C GLY A 169 4.79 32.03 -1.95
N GLY A 170 4.94 33.25 -1.50
CA GLY A 170 4.68 33.62 -0.09
C GLY A 170 3.22 33.94 0.14
N HIS A 171 2.69 33.55 1.32
CA HIS A 171 1.30 33.77 1.74
C HIS A 171 1.24 34.29 3.18
N ALA A 172 0.15 35.00 3.48
CA ALA A 172 -0.21 35.45 4.83
C ALA A 172 -1.61 34.95 5.18
N ASP A 173 -1.95 34.98 6.46
CA ASP A 173 -3.35 34.87 6.89
C ASP A 173 -4.10 36.18 6.69
N GLU A 174 -5.42 36.18 6.86
CA GLU A 174 -6.32 37.30 6.58
C GLU A 174 -6.23 38.46 7.59
N ARG A 175 -5.42 38.32 8.65
CA ARG A 175 -5.29 39.35 9.70
C ARG A 175 -4.32 40.44 9.28
N GLY A 176 -4.80 41.68 9.26
CA GLY A 176 -4.04 42.85 8.89
C GLY A 176 -4.59 43.56 7.66
N THR A 177 -3.80 44.43 7.08
CA THR A 177 -4.18 45.08 5.81
C THR A 177 -3.61 44.29 4.63
N GLU A 178 -4.28 44.32 3.50
CA GLU A 178 -3.85 43.66 2.27
C GLU A 178 -2.41 44.06 1.90
N GLU A 179 -2.10 45.36 1.98
CA GLU A 179 -0.76 45.88 1.69
C GLU A 179 0.29 45.33 2.66
N TYR A 180 -0.01 45.28 3.94
CA TYR A 180 0.87 44.69 4.95
C TYR A 180 1.11 43.20 4.69
N ASN A 181 0.06 42.44 4.42
CA ASN A 181 0.12 41.00 4.14
C ASN A 181 0.88 40.70 2.85
N LEU A 182 0.74 41.56 1.83
CA LEU A 182 1.55 41.49 0.60
C LEU A 182 3.05 41.64 0.89
N GLN A 183 3.42 42.63 1.70
CA GLN A 183 4.81 42.84 2.10
C GLN A 183 5.35 41.70 2.99
N LEU A 184 4.54 41.20 3.93
CA LEU A 184 4.92 40.08 4.80
C LEU A 184 5.16 38.80 3.99
N SER A 185 4.28 38.52 3.05
CA SER A 185 4.40 37.35 2.16
C SER A 185 5.65 37.42 1.28
N ASN A 186 5.99 38.60 0.78
CA ASN A 186 7.23 38.83 0.03
C ASN A 186 8.48 38.61 0.93
N ARG A 187 8.48 39.10 2.17
CA ARG A 187 9.57 38.86 3.11
C ARG A 187 9.77 37.38 3.40
N ARG A 188 8.69 36.61 3.58
CA ARG A 188 8.72 35.15 3.77
C ARG A 188 9.37 34.43 2.58
N ALA A 189 8.90 34.72 1.38
CA ALA A 189 9.47 34.16 0.15
C ALA A 189 10.95 34.50 -0.02
N ALA A 190 11.33 35.75 0.28
CA ALA A 190 12.72 36.20 0.23
C ALA A 190 13.60 35.50 1.28
N ALA A 191 13.08 35.24 2.49
CA ALA A 191 13.82 34.51 3.53
C ALA A 191 14.14 33.08 3.09
N VAL A 192 13.16 32.36 2.53
CA VAL A 192 13.39 31.02 1.97
C VAL A 192 14.37 31.05 0.82
N LYS A 193 14.24 31.98 -0.12
CA LYS A 193 15.18 32.15 -1.25
C LYS A 193 16.60 32.36 -0.75
N ARG A 194 16.78 33.30 0.16
CA ARG A 194 18.12 33.60 0.72
C ARG A 194 18.72 32.36 1.37
N TYR A 195 17.96 31.68 2.22
CA TYR A 195 18.47 30.48 2.89
C TYR A 195 18.87 29.36 1.92
N LEU A 196 18.06 29.07 0.90
CA LEU A 196 18.39 28.09 -0.12
C LEU A 196 19.63 28.53 -0.93
N THR A 197 19.79 29.82 -1.20
CA THR A 197 20.97 30.35 -1.92
C THR A 197 22.24 30.23 -1.06
N ASP A 198 22.14 30.50 0.23
CA ASP A 198 23.23 30.33 1.19
C ASP A 198 23.68 28.85 1.29
N LEU A 199 22.76 27.92 1.08
CA LEU A 199 23.02 26.48 0.96
C LEU A 199 23.54 26.05 -0.44
N GLY A 200 23.78 27.00 -1.34
CA GLY A 200 24.40 26.76 -2.65
C GLY A 200 23.41 26.42 -3.78
N VAL A 201 22.12 26.67 -3.62
CA VAL A 201 21.18 26.62 -4.75
C VAL A 201 21.38 27.87 -5.62
N PRO A 202 21.61 27.75 -6.94
CA PRO A 202 21.82 28.91 -7.80
C PRO A 202 20.64 29.88 -7.77
N SER A 203 20.91 31.16 -7.49
CA SER A 203 19.85 32.17 -7.30
C SER A 203 19.00 32.42 -8.55
N ASN A 204 19.55 32.17 -9.74
CA ASN A 204 18.83 32.27 -11.03
C ASN A 204 17.80 31.15 -11.24
N ARG A 205 17.83 30.10 -10.42
CA ARG A 205 16.82 29.03 -10.40
C ARG A 205 15.65 29.36 -9.49
N LEU A 206 15.77 30.38 -8.64
CA LEU A 206 14.78 30.74 -7.63
C LEU A 206 14.18 32.12 -7.94
N SER A 207 12.87 32.16 -8.11
CA SER A 207 12.08 33.42 -8.15
C SER A 207 11.17 33.51 -6.92
N THR A 208 10.72 34.71 -6.59
CA THR A 208 9.83 34.96 -5.45
C THR A 208 8.62 35.75 -5.89
N VAL A 209 7.43 35.40 -5.34
CA VAL A 209 6.19 36.13 -5.53
C VAL A 209 5.46 36.19 -4.19
N GLY A 210 5.03 37.35 -3.76
CA GLY A 210 4.12 37.51 -2.61
C GLY A 210 2.68 37.54 -3.10
N TYR A 211 1.83 36.74 -2.49
CA TYR A 211 0.38 36.70 -2.77
C TYR A 211 -0.45 37.34 -1.64
N GLY A 212 0.19 37.79 -0.55
CA GLY A 212 -0.56 38.29 0.61
C GLY A 212 -1.52 37.24 1.14
N GLU A 213 -2.75 37.63 1.40
CA GLU A 213 -3.85 36.79 1.88
C GLU A 213 -4.75 36.24 0.76
N THR A 214 -4.49 36.64 -0.51
CA THR A 214 -5.43 36.40 -1.63
C THR A 214 -5.57 34.94 -2.07
N ARG A 215 -4.69 34.05 -1.59
CA ARG A 215 -4.69 32.62 -1.94
C ARG A 215 -4.69 31.74 -0.69
N PRO A 216 -5.77 31.72 0.09
CA PRO A 216 -5.88 30.88 1.26
C PRO A 216 -6.00 29.39 0.86
N VAL A 217 -5.43 28.49 1.67
CA VAL A 217 -5.64 27.03 1.57
C VAL A 217 -6.64 26.56 2.63
N ALA A 218 -6.82 27.33 3.71
CA ALA A 218 -7.83 27.12 4.72
C ALA A 218 -8.70 28.37 4.84
N ASN A 219 -10.02 28.18 4.80
CA ASN A 219 -11.01 29.27 4.91
C ASN A 219 -11.58 29.41 6.33
N ALA A 220 -11.11 28.60 7.28
CA ALA A 220 -11.55 28.69 8.67
C ALA A 220 -10.83 29.84 9.38
N ALA A 221 -11.60 30.77 9.95
CA ALA A 221 -11.09 31.87 10.78
C ALA A 221 -10.70 31.35 12.18
N THR A 222 -9.79 30.38 12.23
CA THR A 222 -9.24 29.79 13.45
C THR A 222 -7.71 29.81 13.38
N GLU A 223 -7.04 29.66 14.52
CA GLU A 223 -5.57 29.66 14.53
C GLU A 223 -4.99 28.52 13.68
N GLU A 224 -5.64 27.37 13.63
CA GLU A 224 -5.24 26.24 12.78
C GLU A 224 -5.32 26.63 11.31
N GLY A 225 -6.45 27.23 10.85
CA GLY A 225 -6.62 27.68 9.48
C GLY A 225 -5.63 28.80 9.13
N TRP A 226 -5.43 29.76 10.00
CA TRP A 226 -4.44 30.83 9.79
C TRP A 226 -3.01 30.30 9.73
N ALA A 227 -2.67 29.31 10.56
CA ALA A 227 -1.34 28.67 10.52
C ALA A 227 -1.08 27.96 9.18
N GLU A 228 -2.10 27.39 8.57
CA GLU A 228 -1.98 26.79 7.23
C GLU A 228 -1.76 27.85 6.15
N ASN A 229 -2.38 29.02 6.29
CA ASN A 229 -2.24 30.12 5.33
C ASN A 229 -0.88 30.81 5.43
N ARG A 230 -0.24 30.85 6.60
CA ARG A 230 1.09 31.44 6.81
C ARG A 230 2.20 30.53 6.27
N ARG A 231 2.40 30.54 4.96
CA ARG A 231 3.31 29.59 4.31
C ARG A 231 4.10 30.18 3.14
N VAL A 232 5.12 29.46 2.71
CA VAL A 232 5.76 29.61 1.40
C VAL A 232 5.64 28.30 0.65
N GLU A 233 5.10 28.34 -0.54
CA GLU A 233 4.94 27.21 -1.46
C GLU A 233 6.06 27.20 -2.50
N PHE A 234 6.36 26.00 -3.02
CA PHE A 234 7.30 25.76 -4.11
C PHE A 234 6.52 25.45 -5.39
N GLN A 235 6.51 26.37 -6.35
CA GLN A 235 5.85 26.23 -7.65
C GLN A 235 6.90 25.93 -8.71
N ARG A 236 6.71 24.86 -9.46
CA ARG A 236 7.64 24.34 -10.48
C ARG A 236 7.07 24.49 -11.87
#